data_056889db960e4d537e261282ca514566
#
_entry.id   056889db960e4d537e261282ca514566
#
_cell.length_a   1.000
_cell.length_b   1.000
_cell.length_c   1.000
_cell.angle_alpha   90.00
_cell.angle_beta   90.00
_cell.angle_gamma   90.00
#
_symmetry.space_group_name_H-M   'P 1'
#
loop_
_entity.id
_entity.type
_entity.pdbx_description
1 polymer ?
#
loop_
_entity_poly.entity_id
_entity_poly.type
_entity_poly.pdbx_seq_one_letter_code
_entity_poly.pdbx_strand_id
1 'polypeptide(L)'
;MPRILLLEDDTEIRLGLEQHLRREGFSLIPVGTGRDALLALNATGPKLDAALLDLSLPDMDGLDVLRAIRTHPNLRALPVLLVTARSEEIDRVLGLELGADDYISKPFSARELAARLRAILRRAAPFEGGERAPLLAFGPIAVDLDMHTARVDGQVVELTRREFELLAYFLANPRRVLTREKILQQVWGLEYLGESRTIDAHVRRVRAKIGEAAADLIETVVGVGYRLGGPADS
;
A
#
# COMPACT_ATOMS: atom_id res chain seq x y z
N MET A 1 3.67 20.44 0.87
CA MET A 1 2.53 19.90 0.07
C MET A 1 2.98 18.57 -0.50
N PRO A 2 2.22 17.47 -0.27
CA PRO A 2 2.57 16.17 -0.82
C PRO A 2 2.56 16.21 -2.36
N ARG A 3 3.58 15.59 -2.96
CA ARG A 3 3.81 15.59 -4.40
C ARG A 3 3.40 14.25 -5.01
N ILE A 4 2.43 14.29 -5.91
CA ILE A 4 1.76 13.10 -6.44
C ILE A 4 1.98 12.99 -7.94
N LEU A 5 2.43 11.85 -8.42
CA LEU A 5 2.35 11.49 -9.83
C LEU A 5 0.90 11.13 -10.16
N LEU A 6 0.30 11.80 -11.14
CA LEU A 6 -1.05 11.52 -11.62
C LEU A 6 -0.96 10.99 -13.06
N LEU A 7 -1.15 9.70 -13.23
CA LEU A 7 -1.18 9.02 -14.52
C LEU A 7 -2.63 8.71 -14.90
N GLU A 8 -3.14 9.40 -15.90
CA GLU A 8 -4.49 9.27 -16.45
C GLU A 8 -4.44 9.68 -17.92
N ASP A 9 -4.86 8.83 -18.83
CA ASP A 9 -4.79 9.09 -20.27
C ASP A 9 -5.89 10.04 -20.74
N ASP A 10 -7.09 9.95 -20.18
CA ASP A 10 -8.18 10.86 -20.49
C ASP A 10 -7.87 12.28 -20.01
N THR A 11 -7.78 13.20 -20.99
CA THR A 11 -7.39 14.59 -20.71
C THR A 11 -8.42 15.33 -19.85
N GLU A 12 -9.72 15.06 -20.03
CA GLU A 12 -10.78 15.74 -19.27
C GLU A 12 -10.78 15.25 -17.83
N ILE A 13 -10.68 13.94 -17.62
CA ILE A 13 -10.58 13.34 -16.29
C ILE A 13 -9.31 13.84 -15.61
N ARG A 14 -8.16 13.82 -16.29
CA ARG A 14 -6.87 14.28 -15.75
C ARG A 14 -6.93 15.72 -15.29
N LEU A 15 -7.47 16.63 -16.12
CA LEU A 15 -7.61 18.05 -15.77
C LEU A 15 -8.58 18.25 -14.60
N GLY A 16 -9.70 17.54 -14.58
CA GLY A 16 -10.66 17.58 -13.48
C GLY A 16 -10.05 17.13 -12.15
N LEU A 17 -9.33 16.02 -12.18
CA LEU A 17 -8.61 15.50 -11.01
C LEU A 17 -7.50 16.45 -10.55
N GLU A 18 -6.73 17.01 -11.51
CA GLU A 18 -5.68 17.99 -11.21
C GLU A 18 -6.25 19.20 -10.47
N GLN A 19 -7.32 19.80 -10.98
CA GLN A 19 -7.95 20.97 -10.34
C GLN A 19 -8.46 20.64 -8.94
N HIS A 20 -9.13 19.50 -8.78
CA HIS A 20 -9.68 19.09 -7.48
C HIS A 20 -8.57 18.83 -6.47
N LEU A 21 -7.59 17.98 -6.81
CA LEU A 21 -6.54 17.60 -5.90
C LEU A 21 -5.62 18.77 -5.52
N ARG A 22 -5.39 19.73 -6.43
CA ARG A 22 -4.68 20.99 -6.08
C ARG A 22 -5.44 21.80 -5.02
N ARG A 23 -6.76 21.90 -5.11
CA ARG A 23 -7.60 22.56 -4.08
C ARG A 23 -7.54 21.84 -2.73
N GLU A 24 -7.36 20.52 -2.76
CA GLU A 24 -7.19 19.66 -1.59
C GLU A 24 -5.77 19.70 -0.99
N GLY A 25 -4.88 20.53 -1.55
CA GLY A 25 -3.53 20.77 -1.02
C GLY A 25 -2.45 19.83 -1.53
N PHE A 26 -2.64 19.18 -2.69
CA PHE A 26 -1.62 18.35 -3.33
C PHE A 26 -0.86 19.10 -4.42
N SER A 27 0.43 18.78 -4.58
CA SER A 27 1.23 19.15 -5.74
C SER A 27 1.23 17.98 -6.72
N LEU A 28 0.95 18.24 -8.02
CA LEU A 28 0.75 17.16 -8.98
C LEU A 28 1.76 17.23 -10.13
N ILE A 29 2.18 16.04 -10.58
CA ILE A 29 2.86 15.80 -11.85
C ILE A 29 1.87 15.03 -12.73
N PRO A 30 1.03 15.72 -13.53
CA PRO A 30 0.09 15.05 -14.41
C PRO A 30 0.81 14.53 -15.65
N VAL A 31 0.56 13.27 -16.01
CA VAL A 31 1.07 12.61 -17.21
C VAL A 31 -0.03 11.79 -17.87
N GLY A 32 0.00 11.66 -19.20
CA GLY A 32 -1.04 10.97 -19.97
C GLY A 32 -0.63 9.60 -20.49
N THR A 33 0.65 9.21 -20.33
CA THR A 33 1.16 7.95 -20.85
C THR A 33 2.03 7.25 -19.83
N GLY A 34 2.10 5.91 -19.91
CA GLY A 34 2.98 5.13 -19.04
C GLY A 34 4.45 5.47 -19.26
N ARG A 35 4.85 5.79 -20.49
CA ARG A 35 6.22 6.25 -20.81
C ARG A 35 6.56 7.53 -20.08
N ASP A 36 5.68 8.53 -20.08
CA ASP A 36 5.89 9.79 -19.38
C ASP A 36 5.94 9.58 -17.87
N ALA A 37 5.11 8.66 -17.35
CA ALA A 37 5.16 8.27 -15.95
C ALA A 37 6.52 7.67 -15.56
N LEU A 38 7.06 6.74 -16.36
CA LEU A 38 8.38 6.15 -16.13
C LEU A 38 9.49 7.21 -16.20
N LEU A 39 9.41 8.17 -17.10
CA LEU A 39 10.35 9.30 -17.15
C LEU A 39 10.26 10.17 -15.90
N ALA A 40 9.05 10.49 -15.45
CA ALA A 40 8.83 11.28 -14.24
C ALA A 40 9.33 10.59 -12.96
N LEU A 41 9.18 9.26 -12.88
CA LEU A 41 9.67 8.43 -11.78
C LEU A 41 11.21 8.41 -11.69
N ASN A 42 11.90 8.46 -12.84
CA ASN A 42 13.35 8.45 -12.92
C ASN A 42 13.99 9.85 -12.90
N ALA A 43 13.17 10.91 -12.90
CA ALA A 43 13.70 12.27 -12.90
C ALA A 43 14.40 12.60 -11.57
N THR A 44 15.58 13.25 -11.68
CA THR A 44 16.32 13.78 -10.53
C THR A 44 15.64 15.07 -10.04
N GLY A 45 14.51 14.93 -9.40
CA GLY A 45 13.71 16.04 -8.88
C GLY A 45 13.32 15.84 -7.40
N PRO A 46 12.49 16.75 -6.86
CA PRO A 46 11.94 16.56 -5.52
C PRO A 46 11.20 15.22 -5.42
N LYS A 47 11.38 14.54 -4.28
CA LYS A 47 10.81 13.22 -4.00
C LYS A 47 9.30 13.21 -4.23
N LEU A 48 8.79 12.14 -4.85
CA LEU A 48 7.37 11.83 -4.90
C LEU A 48 6.91 11.25 -3.55
N ASP A 49 5.71 11.64 -3.13
CA ASP A 49 5.09 11.14 -1.90
C ASP A 49 4.07 10.02 -2.17
N ALA A 50 3.46 10.01 -3.36
CA ALA A 50 2.61 8.91 -3.84
C ALA A 50 2.45 8.93 -5.38
N ALA A 51 1.86 7.85 -5.92
CA ALA A 51 1.43 7.77 -7.31
C ALA A 51 -0.05 7.37 -7.40
N LEU A 52 -0.80 8.03 -8.28
CA LEU A 52 -2.11 7.64 -8.79
C LEU A 52 -1.91 7.07 -10.18
N LEU A 53 -2.26 5.81 -10.40
CA LEU A 53 -2.03 5.13 -11.67
C LEU A 53 -3.34 4.61 -12.25
N ASP A 54 -3.71 5.08 -13.43
CA ASP A 54 -4.68 4.36 -14.25
C ASP A 54 -4.05 3.09 -14.81
N LEU A 55 -4.83 2.04 -14.91
CA LEU A 55 -4.41 0.76 -15.50
C LEU A 55 -4.61 0.76 -17.02
N SER A 56 -5.61 1.47 -17.52
CA SER A 56 -5.97 1.48 -18.94
C SER A 56 -5.29 2.62 -19.67
N LEU A 57 -4.08 2.39 -20.16
CA LEU A 57 -3.28 3.39 -20.87
C LEU A 57 -3.16 3.04 -22.38
N PRO A 58 -2.93 4.03 -23.23
CA PRO A 58 -2.84 3.79 -24.68
C PRO A 58 -1.52 3.14 -25.11
N ASP A 59 -0.47 3.25 -24.31
CA ASP A 59 0.90 2.85 -24.69
C ASP A 59 1.43 1.63 -23.95
N MET A 60 0.89 1.31 -22.78
CA MET A 60 1.27 0.13 -21.97
C MET A 60 0.21 -0.21 -20.92
N ASP A 61 0.33 -1.35 -20.25
CA ASP A 61 -0.50 -1.66 -19.08
C ASP A 61 0.00 -0.87 -17.85
N GLY A 62 -0.91 -0.20 -17.13
CA GLY A 62 -0.56 0.54 -15.90
C GLY A 62 0.06 -0.36 -14.81
N LEU A 63 -0.20 -1.68 -14.86
CA LEU A 63 0.47 -2.66 -14.01
C LEU A 63 1.99 -2.75 -14.30
N ASP A 64 2.44 -2.45 -15.52
CA ASP A 64 3.88 -2.42 -15.84
C ASP A 64 4.56 -1.22 -15.19
N VAL A 65 3.85 -0.07 -15.10
CA VAL A 65 4.33 1.10 -14.33
C VAL A 65 4.42 0.75 -12.84
N LEU A 66 3.42 0.05 -12.29
CA LEU A 66 3.47 -0.43 -10.90
C LEU A 66 4.65 -1.39 -10.66
N ARG A 67 4.88 -2.35 -11.56
CA ARG A 67 6.04 -3.26 -11.48
C ARG A 67 7.36 -2.48 -11.48
N ALA A 68 7.48 -1.50 -12.36
CA ALA A 68 8.67 -0.64 -12.43
C ALA A 68 8.90 0.11 -11.10
N ILE A 69 7.86 0.66 -10.48
CA ILE A 69 7.95 1.29 -9.15
C ILE A 69 8.44 0.27 -8.10
N ARG A 70 7.88 -0.94 -8.08
CA ARG A 70 8.19 -1.95 -7.06
C ARG A 70 9.57 -2.60 -7.22
N THR A 71 10.12 -2.62 -8.43
CA THR A 71 11.48 -3.09 -8.71
C THR A 71 12.55 -2.00 -8.59
N HIS A 72 12.14 -0.72 -8.56
CA HIS A 72 13.09 0.39 -8.45
C HIS A 72 13.65 0.52 -7.03
N PRO A 73 14.98 0.59 -6.83
CA PRO A 73 15.61 0.57 -5.50
C PRO A 73 15.09 1.65 -4.53
N ASN A 74 14.80 2.85 -5.04
CA ASN A 74 14.39 4.01 -4.23
C ASN A 74 12.88 4.28 -4.22
N LEU A 75 12.09 3.58 -5.04
CA LEU A 75 10.64 3.83 -5.20
C LEU A 75 9.78 2.67 -4.73
N ARG A 76 10.36 1.52 -4.35
CA ARG A 76 9.60 0.33 -3.94
C ARG A 76 8.61 0.58 -2.79
N ALA A 77 8.92 1.54 -1.91
CA ALA A 77 8.08 1.96 -0.80
C ALA A 77 7.13 3.13 -1.15
N LEU A 78 7.17 3.65 -2.38
CA LEU A 78 6.28 4.72 -2.82
C LEU A 78 4.83 4.25 -2.73
N PRO A 79 3.95 4.95 -1.99
CA PRO A 79 2.53 4.64 -1.95
C PRO A 79 1.91 4.74 -3.35
N VAL A 80 1.15 3.71 -3.74
CA VAL A 80 0.47 3.64 -5.04
C VAL A 80 -1.01 3.36 -4.86
N LEU A 81 -1.84 4.26 -5.37
CA LEU A 81 -3.29 4.07 -5.51
C LEU A 81 -3.60 3.79 -6.98
N LEU A 82 -4.20 2.64 -7.26
CA LEU A 82 -4.68 2.30 -8.59
C LEU A 82 -6.05 2.92 -8.85
N VAL A 83 -6.22 3.48 -10.04
CA VAL A 83 -7.50 3.98 -10.54
C VAL A 83 -7.85 3.12 -11.74
N THR A 84 -9.02 2.49 -11.78
CA THR A 84 -9.31 1.56 -12.86
C THR A 84 -10.79 1.52 -13.24
N ALA A 85 -11.08 1.46 -14.55
CA ALA A 85 -12.39 1.10 -15.07
C ALA A 85 -12.58 -0.42 -15.15
N ARG A 86 -11.49 -1.21 -14.98
CA ARG A 86 -11.54 -2.66 -14.99
C ARG A 86 -12.27 -3.12 -13.73
N SER A 87 -13.50 -3.54 -13.91
CA SER A 87 -14.37 -4.03 -12.83
C SER A 87 -14.12 -5.50 -12.48
N GLU A 88 -13.28 -6.19 -13.25
CA GLU A 88 -12.99 -7.60 -13.00
C GLU A 88 -12.19 -7.74 -11.70
N GLU A 89 -12.69 -8.60 -10.84
CA GLU A 89 -12.07 -8.91 -9.55
C GLU A 89 -10.62 -9.33 -9.70
N ILE A 90 -10.30 -10.00 -10.82
CA ILE A 90 -8.96 -10.49 -11.15
C ILE A 90 -7.95 -9.34 -11.29
N ASP A 91 -8.30 -8.24 -11.97
CA ASP A 91 -7.38 -7.10 -12.16
C ASP A 91 -7.10 -6.36 -10.84
N ARG A 92 -8.13 -6.26 -9.98
CA ARG A 92 -7.99 -5.65 -8.65
C ARG A 92 -7.10 -6.47 -7.73
N VAL A 93 -7.32 -7.78 -7.70
CA VAL A 93 -6.48 -8.72 -6.93
C VAL A 93 -5.05 -8.69 -7.46
N LEU A 94 -4.86 -8.72 -8.79
CA LEU A 94 -3.53 -8.69 -9.41
C LEU A 94 -2.79 -7.39 -9.09
N GLY A 95 -3.45 -6.23 -9.15
CA GLY A 95 -2.85 -4.94 -8.77
C GLY A 95 -2.38 -4.92 -7.32
N LEU A 96 -3.22 -5.41 -6.41
CA LEU A 96 -2.85 -5.57 -5.01
C LEU A 96 -1.73 -6.60 -4.82
N GLU A 97 -1.76 -7.72 -5.53
CA GLU A 97 -0.68 -8.73 -5.50
C GLU A 97 0.64 -8.22 -6.08
N LEU A 98 0.62 -7.27 -7.01
CA LEU A 98 1.80 -6.61 -7.54
C LEU A 98 2.32 -5.47 -6.64
N GLY A 99 1.60 -5.12 -5.59
CA GLY A 99 2.10 -4.19 -4.60
C GLY A 99 1.43 -2.82 -4.53
N ALA A 100 0.29 -2.63 -5.15
CA ALA A 100 -0.50 -1.44 -4.89
C ALA A 100 -0.92 -1.37 -3.40
N ASP A 101 -1.01 -0.16 -2.87
CA ASP A 101 -1.41 0.07 -1.48
C ASP A 101 -2.93 0.10 -1.34
N ASP A 102 -3.63 0.54 -2.37
CA ASP A 102 -5.09 0.58 -2.47
C ASP A 102 -5.52 0.72 -3.94
N TYR A 103 -6.82 0.57 -4.20
CA TYR A 103 -7.41 0.81 -5.51
C TYR A 103 -8.75 1.54 -5.39
N ILE A 104 -9.16 2.18 -6.48
CA ILE A 104 -10.48 2.79 -6.63
C ILE A 104 -11.02 2.49 -8.03
N SER A 105 -12.28 2.04 -8.12
CA SER A 105 -12.91 1.74 -9.40
C SER A 105 -13.67 2.94 -9.95
N LYS A 106 -13.54 3.19 -11.25
CA LYS A 106 -14.37 4.15 -11.99
C LYS A 106 -15.81 3.58 -12.15
N PRO A 107 -16.88 4.39 -11.96
CA PRO A 107 -16.84 5.80 -11.61
C PRO A 107 -16.64 6.04 -10.10
N PHE A 108 -15.86 7.04 -9.74
CA PHE A 108 -15.59 7.45 -8.35
C PHE A 108 -15.84 8.95 -8.17
N SER A 109 -16.01 9.41 -6.93
CA SER A 109 -16.02 10.83 -6.64
C SER A 109 -14.59 11.34 -6.38
N ALA A 110 -14.30 12.56 -6.85
CA ALA A 110 -13.00 13.20 -6.57
C ALA A 110 -12.74 13.35 -5.05
N ARG A 111 -13.79 13.47 -4.24
CA ARG A 111 -13.71 13.50 -2.78
C ARG A 111 -13.28 12.15 -2.20
N GLU A 112 -13.79 11.04 -2.73
CA GLU A 112 -13.37 9.69 -2.32
C GLU A 112 -11.90 9.46 -2.67
N LEU A 113 -11.48 9.82 -3.90
CA LEU A 113 -10.09 9.72 -4.31
C LEU A 113 -9.17 10.51 -3.38
N ALA A 114 -9.52 11.77 -3.07
CA ALA A 114 -8.74 12.60 -2.15
C ALA A 114 -8.67 12.00 -0.74
N ALA A 115 -9.75 11.42 -0.23
CA ALA A 115 -9.78 10.76 1.07
C ALA A 115 -8.84 9.54 1.11
N ARG A 116 -8.89 8.68 0.06
CA ARG A 116 -7.99 7.53 -0.08
C ARG A 116 -6.52 7.96 -0.18
N LEU A 117 -6.25 8.99 -1.00
CA LEU A 117 -4.92 9.54 -1.16
C LEU A 117 -4.36 10.09 0.16
N ARG A 118 -5.18 10.83 0.93
CA ARG A 118 -4.78 11.27 2.29
C ARG A 118 -4.53 10.08 3.22
N ALA A 119 -5.34 9.05 3.14
CA ALA A 119 -5.19 7.86 3.97
C ALA A 119 -3.86 7.15 3.71
N ILE A 120 -3.43 7.00 2.46
CA ILE A 120 -2.13 6.41 2.13
C ILE A 120 -0.96 7.32 2.49
N LEU A 121 -1.11 8.64 2.39
CA LEU A 121 -0.06 9.63 2.70
C LEU A 121 0.13 9.87 4.19
N ARG A 122 -0.95 9.97 4.99
CA ARG A 122 -0.88 10.21 6.46
C ARG A 122 0.03 9.22 7.15
N ARG A 123 0.12 8.03 6.63
CA ARG A 123 0.94 6.93 7.13
C ARG A 123 2.36 6.97 6.55
N ALA A 124 2.62 7.86 5.54
CA ALA A 124 3.93 8.12 4.97
C ALA A 124 4.78 9.08 5.83
N ALA A 125 4.19 9.81 6.77
CA ALA A 125 4.92 10.64 7.70
C ALA A 125 5.72 9.78 8.69
N PRO A 126 7.00 10.09 8.94
CA PRO A 126 7.74 9.50 10.05
C PRO A 126 6.97 9.76 11.36
N PHE A 127 7.02 8.82 12.28
CA PHE A 127 6.46 8.98 13.61
C PHE A 127 7.23 10.09 14.33
N GLU A 128 6.68 11.31 14.39
CA GLU A 128 7.23 12.43 15.16
C GLU A 128 6.87 12.26 16.65
N GLY A 129 7.46 11.29 17.31
CA GLY A 129 7.31 11.06 18.73
C GLY A 129 8.67 10.87 19.39
N GLY A 130 9.03 11.76 20.31
CA GLY A 130 10.35 11.88 20.95
C GLY A 130 10.76 10.74 21.90
N GLU A 131 10.10 9.60 21.92
CA GLU A 131 10.55 8.36 22.56
C GLU A 131 10.77 7.32 21.46
N ARG A 132 11.88 6.56 21.57
CA ARG A 132 12.21 5.50 20.63
C ARG A 132 11.03 4.55 20.51
N ALA A 133 10.47 4.43 19.30
CA ALA A 133 9.33 3.55 19.10
C ALA A 133 9.73 2.10 19.45
N PRO A 134 8.83 1.32 20.08
CA PRO A 134 9.18 0.00 20.54
C PRO A 134 9.56 -0.92 19.39
N LEU A 135 10.62 -1.70 19.60
CA LEU A 135 10.90 -2.87 18.78
C LEU A 135 9.80 -3.92 19.06
N LEU A 136 8.99 -4.20 18.06
CA LEU A 136 7.97 -5.24 18.14
C LEU A 136 8.58 -6.56 17.66
N ALA A 137 8.45 -7.64 18.48
CA ALA A 137 8.97 -8.93 18.09
C ALA A 137 8.04 -10.07 18.52
N PHE A 138 8.00 -11.13 17.70
CA PHE A 138 7.31 -12.38 17.99
C PHE A 138 7.99 -13.54 17.23
N GLY A 139 8.52 -14.52 17.96
CA GLY A 139 9.33 -15.59 17.38
C GLY A 139 10.52 -15.02 16.59
N PRO A 140 10.73 -15.46 15.34
CA PRO A 140 11.83 -14.98 14.51
C PRO A 140 11.61 -13.59 13.92
N ILE A 141 10.38 -13.03 14.01
CA ILE A 141 9.97 -11.78 13.38
C ILE A 141 10.23 -10.60 14.30
N ALA A 142 10.90 -9.56 13.81
CA ALA A 142 11.09 -8.30 14.52
C ALA A 142 10.83 -7.12 13.57
N VAL A 143 10.20 -6.06 14.09
CA VAL A 143 9.91 -4.82 13.36
C VAL A 143 10.37 -3.64 14.19
N ASP A 144 11.23 -2.84 13.61
CA ASP A 144 11.64 -1.55 14.14
C ASP A 144 10.78 -0.45 13.51
N LEU A 145 9.93 0.17 14.32
CA LEU A 145 8.98 1.18 13.85
C LEU A 145 9.68 2.51 13.52
N ASP A 146 10.77 2.86 14.21
CA ASP A 146 11.53 4.09 13.94
C ASP A 146 12.32 3.99 12.65
N MET A 147 13.01 2.84 12.46
CA MET A 147 13.82 2.58 11.27
C MET A 147 12.99 2.09 10.08
N HIS A 148 11.70 1.85 10.28
CA HIS A 148 10.78 1.26 9.30
C HIS A 148 11.35 -0.03 8.66
N THR A 149 11.93 -0.89 9.49
CA THR A 149 12.67 -2.09 9.07
C THR A 149 12.06 -3.34 9.67
N ALA A 150 11.81 -4.35 8.83
CA ALA A 150 11.40 -5.69 9.26
C ALA A 150 12.57 -6.67 9.13
N ARG A 151 12.66 -7.60 10.07
CA ARG A 151 13.66 -8.67 10.09
C ARG A 151 13.00 -10.01 10.43
N VAL A 152 13.53 -11.07 9.82
CA VAL A 152 13.21 -12.45 10.18
C VAL A 152 14.53 -13.18 10.40
N ASP A 153 14.71 -13.81 11.56
CA ASP A 153 15.98 -14.41 11.98
C ASP A 153 17.19 -13.44 11.85
N GLY A 154 16.95 -12.15 12.15
CA GLY A 154 17.96 -11.10 12.02
C GLY A 154 18.21 -10.59 10.60
N GLN A 155 17.70 -11.25 9.55
CA GLN A 155 17.83 -10.84 8.17
C GLN A 155 16.76 -9.81 7.80
N VAL A 156 17.15 -8.74 7.08
CA VAL A 156 16.22 -7.71 6.63
C VAL A 156 15.28 -8.28 5.58
N VAL A 157 13.99 -8.05 5.76
CA VAL A 157 12.94 -8.41 4.80
C VAL A 157 12.39 -7.15 4.14
N GLU A 158 12.39 -7.14 2.82
CA GLU A 158 11.90 -6.00 2.05
C GLU A 158 10.37 -6.03 1.90
N LEU A 159 9.72 -5.20 2.69
CA LEU A 159 8.26 -5.02 2.65
C LEU A 159 7.89 -3.72 1.95
N THR A 160 6.75 -3.73 1.24
CA THR A 160 6.09 -2.49 0.90
C THR A 160 5.58 -1.84 2.19
N ARG A 161 5.23 -0.58 2.11
CA ARG A 161 4.73 0.14 3.28
C ARG A 161 3.51 -0.56 3.93
N ARG A 162 2.53 -1.00 3.12
CA ARG A 162 1.33 -1.69 3.63
C ARG A 162 1.63 -3.03 4.28
N GLU A 163 2.54 -3.76 3.69
CA GLU A 163 3.00 -5.03 4.26
C GLU A 163 3.68 -4.82 5.61
N PHE A 164 4.49 -3.77 5.71
CA PHE A 164 5.14 -3.38 6.96
C PHE A 164 4.12 -2.99 8.03
N GLU A 165 3.17 -2.09 7.71
CA GLU A 165 2.12 -1.66 8.63
C GLU A 165 1.25 -2.83 9.10
N LEU A 166 0.91 -3.75 8.19
CA LEU A 166 0.14 -4.95 8.51
C LEU A 166 0.91 -5.88 9.45
N LEU A 167 2.19 -6.14 9.16
CA LEU A 167 3.05 -6.97 10.00
C LEU A 167 3.25 -6.33 11.38
N ALA A 168 3.50 -5.03 11.44
CA ALA A 168 3.61 -4.28 12.70
C ALA A 168 2.31 -4.37 13.52
N TYR A 169 1.14 -4.29 12.88
CA TYR A 169 -0.14 -4.40 13.56
C TYR A 169 -0.36 -5.81 14.14
N PHE A 170 0.05 -6.86 13.43
CA PHE A 170 0.05 -8.22 13.98
C PHE A 170 0.96 -8.35 15.19
N LEU A 171 2.19 -7.84 15.10
CA LEU A 171 3.18 -7.89 16.20
C LEU A 171 2.76 -7.07 17.43
N ALA A 172 2.01 -6.00 17.24
CA ALA A 172 1.43 -5.21 18.33
C ALA A 172 0.25 -5.93 19.02
N ASN A 173 -0.32 -6.97 18.40
CA ASN A 173 -1.48 -7.70 18.89
C ASN A 173 -1.26 -9.23 18.87
N PRO A 174 -0.19 -9.75 19.48
CA PRO A 174 0.12 -11.17 19.44
C PRO A 174 -0.99 -11.99 20.10
N ARG A 175 -1.25 -13.18 19.55
CA ARG A 175 -2.23 -14.17 20.05
C ARG A 175 -3.69 -13.70 20.02
N ARG A 176 -3.99 -12.50 19.54
CA ARG A 176 -5.35 -11.99 19.38
C ARG A 176 -5.90 -12.30 18.00
N VAL A 177 -7.16 -12.72 17.93
CA VAL A 177 -7.87 -12.82 16.66
C VAL A 177 -8.27 -11.41 16.24
N LEU A 178 -7.75 -10.96 15.10
CA LEU A 178 -8.04 -9.68 14.49
C LEU A 178 -9.03 -9.90 13.36
N THR A 179 -10.22 -9.29 13.45
CA THR A 179 -11.20 -9.38 12.37
C THR A 179 -10.72 -8.57 11.17
N ARG A 180 -11.19 -8.92 9.97
CA ARG A 180 -10.85 -8.19 8.75
C ARG A 180 -11.20 -6.71 8.85
N GLU A 181 -12.34 -6.38 9.44
CA GLU A 181 -12.78 -5.00 9.65
C GLU A 181 -11.81 -4.23 10.55
N LYS A 182 -11.36 -4.84 11.66
CA LYS A 182 -10.38 -4.22 12.55
C LYS A 182 -9.04 -3.99 11.86
N ILE A 183 -8.57 -4.96 11.08
CA ILE A 183 -7.34 -4.81 10.31
C ILE A 183 -7.50 -3.67 9.30
N LEU A 184 -8.62 -3.62 8.55
CA LEU A 184 -8.91 -2.54 7.62
C LEU A 184 -8.89 -1.18 8.31
N GLN A 185 -9.61 -1.02 9.40
CA GLN A 185 -9.70 0.23 10.14
C GLN A 185 -8.33 0.70 10.66
N GLN A 186 -7.51 -0.20 11.16
CA GLN A 186 -6.21 0.13 11.74
C GLN A 186 -5.13 0.34 10.70
N VAL A 187 -5.07 -0.51 9.69
CA VAL A 187 -4.03 -0.45 8.65
C VAL A 187 -4.44 0.43 7.48
N TRP A 188 -5.72 0.51 7.09
CA TRP A 188 -6.21 1.36 6.00
C TRP A 188 -6.97 2.61 6.46
N GLY A 189 -7.47 2.64 7.70
CA GLY A 189 -8.16 3.78 8.34
C GLY A 189 -9.67 3.66 8.39
N LEU A 190 -10.30 4.42 9.30
CA LEU A 190 -11.74 4.40 9.55
C LEU A 190 -12.60 4.80 8.33
N GLU A 191 -12.06 5.62 7.45
CA GLU A 191 -12.75 6.10 6.24
C GLU A 191 -12.54 5.17 5.03
N TYR A 192 -11.91 4.01 5.24
CA TYR A 192 -11.68 3.07 4.15
C TYR A 192 -12.98 2.35 3.77
N LEU A 193 -13.46 2.61 2.57
CA LEU A 193 -14.68 2.02 1.98
C LEU A 193 -14.38 0.79 1.10
N GLY A 194 -13.14 0.30 1.11
CA GLY A 194 -12.71 -0.83 0.28
C GLY A 194 -13.14 -2.20 0.82
N GLU A 195 -13.01 -3.21 -0.03
CA GLU A 195 -13.39 -4.59 0.28
C GLU A 195 -12.40 -5.28 1.23
N SER A 196 -12.89 -6.21 2.04
CA SER A 196 -12.09 -7.01 2.99
C SER A 196 -11.05 -7.91 2.30
N ARG A 197 -11.24 -8.22 1.02
CA ARG A 197 -10.31 -9.01 0.18
C ARG A 197 -8.93 -8.35 -0.02
N THR A 198 -8.86 -7.02 0.11
CA THR A 198 -7.57 -6.29 0.11
C THR A 198 -6.62 -6.83 1.17
N ILE A 199 -7.14 -7.24 2.34
CA ILE A 199 -6.32 -7.80 3.43
C ILE A 199 -5.74 -9.14 3.04
N ASP A 200 -6.55 -10.02 2.44
CA ASP A 200 -6.15 -11.38 2.11
C ASP A 200 -4.96 -11.38 1.13
N ALA A 201 -4.98 -10.48 0.13
CA ALA A 201 -3.86 -10.28 -0.79
C ALA A 201 -2.59 -9.79 -0.07
N HIS A 202 -2.71 -8.83 0.85
CA HIS A 202 -1.56 -8.32 1.60
C HIS A 202 -1.00 -9.35 2.60
N VAL A 203 -1.86 -10.11 3.30
CA VAL A 203 -1.41 -11.21 4.18
C VAL A 203 -0.66 -12.27 3.39
N ARG A 204 -1.17 -12.66 2.21
CA ARG A 204 -0.49 -13.62 1.33
C ARG A 204 0.91 -13.15 0.96
N ARG A 205 1.07 -11.86 0.64
CA ARG A 205 2.38 -11.28 0.28
C ARG A 205 3.32 -11.16 1.46
N VAL A 206 2.83 -10.73 2.62
CA VAL A 206 3.63 -10.72 3.85
C VAL A 206 4.16 -12.13 4.11
N ARG A 207 3.30 -13.16 4.10
CA ARG A 207 3.71 -14.56 4.28
C ARG A 207 4.79 -14.97 3.28
N ALA A 208 4.60 -14.66 2.00
CA ALA A 208 5.58 -15.00 0.95
C ALA A 208 6.96 -14.35 1.18
N LYS A 209 7.00 -13.16 1.78
CA LYS A 209 8.23 -12.40 2.00
C LYS A 209 8.95 -12.75 3.30
N ILE A 210 8.22 -13.08 4.36
CA ILE A 210 8.80 -13.44 5.66
C ILE A 210 9.34 -14.88 5.71
N GLY A 211 9.09 -15.68 4.68
CA GLY A 211 9.53 -17.06 4.60
C GLY A 211 8.60 -18.05 5.30
N GLU A 212 8.68 -19.32 4.94
CA GLU A 212 7.71 -20.36 5.28
C GLU A 212 7.53 -20.53 6.79
N ALA A 213 8.62 -20.68 7.55
CA ALA A 213 8.58 -20.86 8.99
C ALA A 213 7.94 -19.69 9.75
N ALA A 214 8.20 -18.45 9.33
CA ALA A 214 7.59 -17.27 9.93
C ALA A 214 6.16 -17.02 9.43
N ALA A 215 5.83 -17.46 8.20
CA ALA A 215 4.51 -17.36 7.62
C ALA A 215 3.46 -18.15 8.40
N ASP A 216 3.83 -19.32 8.92
CA ASP A 216 2.96 -20.19 9.71
C ASP A 216 2.51 -19.55 11.04
N LEU A 217 3.27 -18.56 11.53
CA LEU A 217 2.88 -17.78 12.70
C LEU A 217 1.69 -16.84 12.43
N ILE A 218 1.43 -16.48 11.19
CA ILE A 218 0.24 -15.71 10.82
C ILE A 218 -0.85 -16.69 10.42
N GLU A 219 -1.74 -17.04 11.33
CA GLU A 219 -2.80 -18.01 11.12
C GLU A 219 -4.04 -17.36 10.49
N THR A 220 -4.75 -18.11 9.62
CA THR A 220 -6.06 -17.71 9.12
C THR A 220 -7.15 -18.30 10.01
N VAL A 221 -7.95 -17.43 10.63
CA VAL A 221 -9.15 -17.82 11.37
C VAL A 221 -10.33 -17.74 10.41
N VAL A 222 -10.74 -18.90 9.91
CA VAL A 222 -11.76 -19.02 8.87
C VAL A 222 -13.05 -18.29 9.24
N GLY A 223 -13.57 -17.48 8.33
CA GLY A 223 -14.78 -16.67 8.51
C GLY A 223 -14.61 -15.45 9.42
N VAL A 224 -13.47 -15.27 10.11
CA VAL A 224 -13.24 -14.17 11.07
C VAL A 224 -12.14 -13.22 10.61
N GLY A 225 -10.91 -13.72 10.43
CA GLY A 225 -9.76 -12.87 10.11
C GLY A 225 -8.44 -13.60 10.31
N TYR A 226 -7.51 -12.97 11.04
CA TYR A 226 -6.14 -13.47 11.20
C TYR A 226 -5.67 -13.37 12.65
N ARG A 227 -4.70 -14.17 13.00
CA ARG A 227 -4.03 -14.17 14.32
C ARG A 227 -2.53 -14.36 14.13
N LEU A 228 -1.72 -13.60 14.84
CA LEU A 228 -0.30 -13.92 15.01
C LEU A 228 -0.17 -14.83 16.25
N GLY A 229 0.19 -16.08 16.03
CA GLY A 229 0.37 -17.07 17.07
C GLY A 229 1.10 -18.27 16.48
N GLY A 230 1.79 -19.04 17.27
CA GLY A 230 2.23 -20.39 16.86
C GLY A 230 1.08 -21.36 17.02
N PRO A 231 1.20 -22.62 16.51
CA PRO A 231 0.28 -23.67 16.89
C PRO A 231 0.18 -23.67 18.41
N ALA A 232 -1.06 -23.71 18.91
CA ALA A 232 -1.30 -23.68 20.34
C ALA A 232 -0.39 -24.73 20.99
N ASP A 233 0.43 -24.29 21.97
CA ASP A 233 1.16 -25.23 22.81
C ASP A 233 0.14 -26.21 23.36
N SER A 234 0.18 -27.46 22.88
CA SER A 234 -0.66 -28.57 23.26
C SER A 234 -0.24 -29.07 24.64
#